data_492b916cffb0418e4fb8ee98fd75055c
#
_entry.id   492b916cffb0418e4fb8ee98fd75055c
#
_cell.length_a   1.000
_cell.length_b   1.000
_cell.length_c   1.000
_cell.angle_alpha   90.00
_cell.angle_beta   90.00
_cell.angle_gamma   90.00
#
_symmetry.space_group_name_H-M   'P 1'
#
loop_
_entity.id
_entity.type
_entity.pdbx_description
1 polymer ?
#
loop_
_entity_poly.entity_id
_entity_poly.type
_entity_poly.pdbx_seq_one_letter_code
_entity_poly.pdbx_strand_id
1 'polypeptide(L)'
;MDFAPSPLARQLRERLLAFMDRYLLPYNAAWHAAVQAGDYPPPFLQDLKALAREEGLWNLFLPTLQRDEPGTRLNNLDYAPLAEAMGRLPWAAEVFNCHAPDTGNIELLHRFATPAQRTAWLTPLLEGRMRSAFAMSEPDVASSDPTNLQTTVRR
;
A
#
# COMPACT_ATOMS: atom_id res chain seq x y z
N MET A 1 8.73 -19.18 20.41
CA MET A 1 7.86 -18.21 19.71
C MET A 1 7.33 -18.91 18.48
N ASP A 2 6.02 -18.93 18.27
CA ASP A 2 5.43 -19.57 17.09
C ASP A 2 5.23 -18.48 16.01
N PHE A 3 5.81 -18.70 14.83
CA PHE A 3 5.71 -17.81 13.66
C PHE A 3 4.73 -18.34 12.60
N ALA A 4 3.96 -19.38 12.93
CA ALA A 4 2.99 -19.93 11.99
C ALA A 4 1.87 -18.90 11.70
N PRO A 5 1.55 -18.65 10.42
CA PRO A 5 0.44 -17.76 10.05
C PRO A 5 -0.89 -18.32 10.56
N SER A 6 -1.80 -17.42 10.93
CA SER A 6 -3.16 -17.81 11.32
C SER A 6 -3.91 -18.50 10.18
N PRO A 7 -5.00 -19.24 10.45
CA PRO A 7 -5.87 -19.78 9.39
C PRO A 7 -6.37 -18.70 8.42
N LEU A 8 -6.70 -17.51 8.92
CA LEU A 8 -7.12 -16.37 8.12
C LEU A 8 -6.00 -15.92 7.17
N ALA A 9 -4.77 -15.78 7.68
CA ALA A 9 -3.64 -15.35 6.87
C ALA A 9 -3.31 -16.36 5.76
N ARG A 10 -3.41 -17.67 6.04
CA ARG A 10 -3.23 -18.73 5.02
C ARG A 10 -4.29 -18.62 3.93
N GLN A 11 -5.56 -18.49 4.30
CA GLN A 11 -6.67 -18.34 3.35
C GLN A 11 -6.51 -17.06 2.49
N LEU A 12 -6.16 -15.93 3.11
CA LEU A 12 -5.94 -14.68 2.38
C LEU A 12 -4.75 -14.78 1.43
N ARG A 13 -3.66 -15.45 1.84
CA ARG A 13 -2.50 -15.66 0.98
C ARG A 13 -2.84 -16.51 -0.25
N GLU A 14 -3.60 -17.58 -0.10
CA GLU A 14 -4.07 -18.39 -1.22
C GLU A 14 -4.93 -17.57 -2.19
N ARG A 15 -5.87 -16.79 -1.67
CA ARG A 15 -6.71 -15.90 -2.49
C ARG A 15 -5.89 -14.82 -3.18
N LEU A 16 -4.93 -14.20 -2.49
CA LEU A 16 -4.03 -13.18 -3.04
C LEU A 16 -3.20 -13.75 -4.19
N LEU A 17 -2.63 -14.95 -4.03
CA LEU A 17 -1.86 -15.61 -5.09
C LEU A 17 -2.74 -15.93 -6.30
N ALA A 18 -3.93 -16.48 -6.07
CA ALA A 18 -4.89 -16.76 -7.15
C ALA A 18 -5.31 -15.48 -7.88
N PHE A 19 -5.55 -14.39 -7.14
CA PHE A 19 -5.84 -13.09 -7.72
C PHE A 19 -4.67 -12.57 -8.57
N MET A 20 -3.45 -12.66 -8.06
CA MET A 20 -2.26 -12.22 -8.80
C MET A 20 -2.05 -13.02 -10.08
N ASP A 21 -2.19 -14.34 -10.01
CA ASP A 21 -2.01 -15.20 -11.18
C ASP A 21 -3.11 -14.95 -12.25
N ARG A 22 -4.34 -14.71 -11.81
CA ARG A 22 -5.48 -14.48 -12.71
C ARG A 22 -5.51 -13.08 -13.31
N TYR A 23 -5.25 -12.06 -12.51
CA TYR A 23 -5.53 -10.67 -12.88
C TYR A 23 -4.27 -9.80 -13.04
N LEU A 24 -3.19 -10.05 -12.29
CA LEU A 24 -2.00 -9.21 -12.36
C LEU A 24 -0.97 -9.73 -13.35
N LEU A 25 -0.67 -11.01 -13.29
CA LEU A 25 0.36 -11.61 -14.14
C LEU A 25 0.11 -11.38 -15.66
N PRO A 26 -1.13 -11.48 -16.18
CA PRO A 26 -1.41 -11.17 -17.58
C PRO A 26 -1.11 -9.72 -17.98
N TYR A 27 -1.22 -8.77 -17.06
CA TYR A 27 -0.96 -7.34 -17.29
C TYR A 27 0.49 -6.93 -17.07
N ASN A 28 1.36 -7.84 -16.59
CA ASN A 28 2.72 -7.45 -16.20
C ASN A 28 3.53 -6.83 -17.36
N ALA A 29 3.45 -7.37 -18.56
CA ALA A 29 4.14 -6.80 -19.72
C ALA A 29 3.57 -5.42 -20.12
N ALA A 30 2.24 -5.27 -20.08
CA ALA A 30 1.58 -4.00 -20.37
C ALA A 30 1.91 -2.93 -19.33
N TRP A 31 2.01 -3.31 -18.03
CA TRP A 31 2.44 -2.41 -16.98
C TRP A 31 3.85 -1.88 -17.22
N HIS A 32 4.81 -2.75 -17.53
CA HIS A 32 6.19 -2.34 -17.82
C HIS A 32 6.27 -1.42 -19.04
N ALA A 33 5.53 -1.73 -20.10
CA ALA A 33 5.49 -0.90 -21.30
C ALA A 33 4.94 0.50 -21.02
N ALA A 34 3.84 0.61 -20.25
CA ALA A 34 3.26 1.89 -19.87
C ALA A 34 4.23 2.74 -19.02
N VAL A 35 4.89 2.13 -18.04
CA VAL A 35 5.89 2.85 -17.20
C VAL A 35 7.07 3.34 -18.02
N GLN A 36 7.58 2.52 -18.97
CA GLN A 36 8.68 2.92 -19.86
C GLN A 36 8.27 4.06 -20.81
N ALA A 37 7.01 4.09 -21.23
CA ALA A 37 6.47 5.19 -22.05
C ALA A 37 6.17 6.47 -21.26
N GLY A 38 6.22 6.43 -19.94
CA GLY A 38 5.82 7.53 -19.08
C GLY A 38 4.30 7.63 -18.86
N ASP A 39 3.54 6.63 -19.29
CA ASP A 39 2.07 6.55 -19.18
C ASP A 39 1.65 5.92 -17.86
N TYR A 40 1.92 6.61 -16.75
CA TYR A 40 1.59 6.13 -15.42
C TYR A 40 0.61 7.07 -14.70
N PRO A 41 -0.44 6.55 -14.02
CA PRO A 41 -0.81 5.13 -13.90
C PRO A 41 -1.48 4.56 -15.16
N PRO A 42 -1.22 3.27 -15.49
CA PRO A 42 -1.90 2.66 -16.62
C PRO A 42 -3.41 2.51 -16.37
N PRO A 43 -4.27 2.63 -17.43
CA PRO A 43 -5.73 2.68 -17.26
C PRO A 43 -6.32 1.51 -16.49
N PHE A 44 -5.80 0.28 -16.72
CA PHE A 44 -6.30 -0.94 -16.07
C PHE A 44 -6.04 -1.01 -14.55
N LEU A 45 -5.17 -0.15 -14.03
CA LEU A 45 -4.80 -0.22 -12.60
C LEU A 45 -5.99 0.05 -11.68
N GLN A 46 -6.88 0.97 -12.04
CA GLN A 46 -8.05 1.30 -11.23
C GLN A 46 -9.06 0.15 -11.18
N ASP A 47 -9.26 -0.54 -12.30
CA ASP A 47 -10.15 -1.71 -12.37
C ASP A 47 -9.60 -2.85 -11.50
N LEU A 48 -8.30 -3.09 -11.52
CA LEU A 48 -7.64 -4.08 -10.67
C LEU A 48 -7.76 -3.74 -9.18
N LYS A 49 -7.64 -2.45 -8.82
CA LYS A 49 -7.86 -1.97 -7.45
C LYS A 49 -9.31 -2.17 -6.99
N ALA A 50 -10.28 -1.93 -7.87
CA ALA A 50 -11.68 -2.16 -7.57
C ALA A 50 -11.95 -3.65 -7.29
N LEU A 51 -11.47 -4.55 -8.16
CA LEU A 51 -11.56 -6.00 -7.96
C LEU A 51 -10.91 -6.47 -6.67
N ALA A 52 -9.70 -5.98 -6.36
CA ALA A 52 -9.00 -6.34 -5.12
C ALA A 52 -9.79 -5.93 -3.87
N ARG A 53 -10.46 -4.77 -3.93
CA ARG A 53 -11.33 -4.28 -2.85
C ARG A 53 -12.57 -5.16 -2.69
N GLU A 54 -13.25 -5.52 -3.78
CA GLU A 54 -14.41 -6.41 -3.77
C GLU A 54 -14.09 -7.78 -3.20
N GLU A 55 -12.88 -8.28 -3.47
CA GLU A 55 -12.40 -9.54 -2.90
C GLU A 55 -11.87 -9.41 -1.47
N GLY A 56 -11.94 -8.24 -0.82
CA GLY A 56 -11.43 -8.03 0.54
C GLY A 56 -9.91 -8.11 0.66
N LEU A 57 -9.19 -7.96 -0.45
CA LEU A 57 -7.72 -7.91 -0.52
C LEU A 57 -7.25 -6.46 -0.51
N TRP A 58 -7.62 -5.69 0.53
CA TRP A 58 -7.40 -4.26 0.58
C TRP A 58 -6.87 -3.82 1.95
N ASN A 59 -5.92 -2.88 2.00
CA ASN A 59 -5.32 -2.33 3.22
C ASN A 59 -4.83 -3.39 4.22
N LEU A 60 -4.31 -4.51 3.74
CA LEU A 60 -3.91 -5.67 4.54
C LEU A 60 -2.76 -5.39 5.52
N PHE A 61 -2.02 -4.31 5.27
CA PHE A 61 -0.82 -3.92 6.02
C PHE A 61 -1.10 -3.24 7.37
N LEU A 62 -2.33 -2.73 7.61
CA LEU A 62 -2.62 -1.85 8.74
C LEU A 62 -3.21 -2.63 9.93
N PRO A 63 -2.41 -2.95 10.97
CA PRO A 63 -2.88 -3.77 12.10
C PRO A 63 -3.88 -3.02 13.01
N THR A 64 -3.93 -1.69 12.91
CA THR A 64 -4.82 -0.83 13.69
C THR A 64 -6.11 -0.46 12.95
N LEU A 65 -6.35 -1.01 11.76
CA LEU A 65 -7.55 -0.78 10.95
C LEU A 65 -8.83 -0.96 11.78
N GLN A 66 -9.75 0.00 11.70
CA GLN A 66 -11.03 -0.05 12.40
C GLN A 66 -12.06 -0.83 11.59
N ARG A 67 -13.18 -1.22 12.25
CA ARG A 67 -14.22 -2.04 11.61
C ARG A 67 -14.99 -1.32 10.50
N ASP A 68 -15.07 0.00 10.57
CA ASP A 68 -15.75 0.89 9.63
C ASP A 68 -14.82 1.42 8.53
N GLU A 69 -13.52 1.10 8.61
CA GLU A 69 -12.53 1.48 7.60
C GLU A 69 -12.39 0.38 6.52
N PRO A 70 -12.15 0.75 5.25
CA PRO A 70 -12.06 -0.21 4.16
C PRO A 70 -10.81 -1.08 4.26
N GLY A 71 -10.98 -2.40 4.23
CA GLY A 71 -9.89 -3.35 4.21
C GLY A 71 -10.07 -4.56 5.13
N THR A 72 -9.05 -5.40 5.18
CA THR A 72 -9.01 -6.58 6.06
C THR A 72 -7.90 -6.43 7.09
N ARG A 73 -8.27 -6.32 8.35
CA ARG A 73 -7.33 -6.16 9.45
C ARG A 73 -6.53 -7.43 9.71
N LEU A 74 -5.20 -7.31 9.66
CA LEU A 74 -4.24 -8.35 10.05
C LEU A 74 -3.23 -7.78 11.05
N ASN A 75 -2.63 -8.65 11.86
CA ASN A 75 -1.41 -8.30 12.58
C ASN A 75 -0.19 -8.41 11.65
N ASN A 76 0.96 -7.90 12.07
CA ASN A 76 2.18 -7.89 11.24
C ASN A 76 2.69 -9.31 10.92
N LEU A 77 2.51 -10.27 11.83
CA LEU A 77 2.93 -11.66 11.60
C LEU A 77 2.08 -12.31 10.49
N ASP A 78 0.79 -12.06 10.50
CA ASP A 78 -0.14 -12.57 9.49
C ASP A 78 0.01 -11.84 8.15
N TYR A 79 0.39 -10.56 8.16
CA TYR A 79 0.63 -9.79 6.94
C TYR A 79 1.93 -10.18 6.22
N ALA A 80 2.98 -10.57 6.95
CA ALA A 80 4.30 -10.84 6.37
C ALA A 80 4.29 -11.82 5.18
N PRO A 81 3.62 -12.99 5.23
CA PRO A 81 3.57 -13.91 4.09
C PRO A 81 2.74 -13.40 2.91
N LEU A 82 1.84 -12.41 3.13
CA LEU A 82 1.11 -11.75 2.05
C LEU A 82 1.99 -10.70 1.36
N ALA A 83 2.79 -9.96 2.14
CA ALA A 83 3.76 -9.02 1.60
C ALA A 83 4.82 -9.71 0.74
N GLU A 84 5.32 -10.87 1.20
CA GLU A 84 6.22 -11.73 0.43
C GLU A 84 5.58 -12.16 -0.90
N ALA A 85 4.33 -12.60 -0.88
CA ALA A 85 3.61 -13.00 -2.09
C ALA A 85 3.44 -11.84 -3.08
N MET A 86 3.12 -10.63 -2.61
CA MET A 86 3.03 -9.43 -3.45
C MET A 86 4.38 -9.08 -4.10
N GLY A 87 5.49 -9.35 -3.43
CA GLY A 87 6.86 -9.13 -3.93
C GLY A 87 7.21 -9.87 -5.22
N ARG A 88 6.39 -10.83 -5.68
CA ARG A 88 6.58 -11.51 -6.98
C ARG A 88 6.45 -10.55 -8.18
N LEU A 89 5.67 -9.47 -8.04
CA LEU A 89 5.51 -8.43 -9.06
C LEU A 89 5.77 -7.06 -8.41
N PRO A 90 6.67 -6.22 -8.96
CA PRO A 90 7.08 -4.95 -8.33
C PRO A 90 5.92 -3.98 -8.05
N TRP A 91 4.84 -4.10 -8.79
CA TRP A 91 3.67 -3.22 -8.73
C TRP A 91 2.45 -3.84 -8.03
N ALA A 92 2.50 -5.13 -7.65
CA ALA A 92 1.35 -5.82 -7.07
C ALA A 92 0.83 -5.16 -5.79
N ALA A 93 1.73 -4.73 -4.90
CA ALA A 93 1.36 -4.09 -3.64
C ALA A 93 0.50 -2.84 -3.84
N GLU A 94 0.64 -2.14 -4.97
CA GLU A 94 -0.19 -0.97 -5.29
C GLU A 94 -1.65 -1.35 -5.55
N VAL A 95 -1.91 -2.49 -6.17
CA VAL A 95 -3.27 -2.98 -6.45
C VAL A 95 -4.05 -3.23 -5.17
N PHE A 96 -3.36 -3.63 -4.10
CA PHE A 96 -3.93 -3.94 -2.80
C PHE A 96 -3.88 -2.77 -1.79
N ASN A 97 -3.48 -1.58 -2.24
CA ASN A 97 -3.22 -0.40 -1.39
C ASN A 97 -2.24 -0.68 -0.25
N CYS A 98 -1.23 -1.49 -0.53
CA CYS A 98 -0.21 -1.96 0.42
C CYS A 98 1.21 -1.52 0.04
N HIS A 99 1.37 -0.46 -0.75
CA HIS A 99 2.66 -0.01 -1.26
C HIS A 99 3.18 1.24 -0.55
N ALA A 100 4.49 1.41 -0.55
CA ALA A 100 5.13 2.65 -0.12
C ALA A 100 5.00 3.74 -1.20
N PRO A 101 4.94 5.02 -0.81
CA PRO A 101 5.02 5.58 0.55
C PRO A 101 3.69 5.60 1.31
N ASP A 102 2.57 5.27 0.65
CA ASP A 102 1.23 5.43 1.22
C ASP A 102 1.05 4.66 2.54
N THR A 103 1.57 3.44 2.63
CA THR A 103 1.46 2.63 3.87
C THR A 103 2.01 3.34 5.10
N GLY A 104 3.20 3.95 5.00
CA GLY A 104 3.81 4.68 6.10
C GLY A 104 3.04 5.95 6.47
N ASN A 105 2.57 6.70 5.46
CA ASN A 105 1.78 7.91 5.66
C ASN A 105 0.38 7.61 6.23
N ILE A 106 -0.26 6.52 5.78
CA ILE A 106 -1.53 6.03 6.35
C ILE A 106 -1.33 5.68 7.82
N GLU A 107 -0.29 4.92 8.16
CA GLU A 107 -0.02 4.53 9.55
C GLU A 107 0.24 5.76 10.45
N LEU A 108 1.01 6.74 9.97
CA LEU A 108 1.24 8.01 10.66
C LEU A 108 -0.07 8.75 10.93
N LEU A 109 -0.86 8.96 9.87
CA LEU A 109 -2.15 9.66 9.99
C LEU A 109 -3.15 8.90 10.85
N HIS A 110 -3.16 7.57 10.75
CA HIS A 110 -4.05 6.72 11.54
C HIS A 110 -3.80 6.86 13.04
N ARG A 111 -2.53 7.03 13.45
CA ARG A 111 -2.13 7.18 14.85
C ARG A 111 -2.27 8.60 15.39
N PHE A 112 -1.98 9.61 14.56
CA PHE A 112 -1.72 10.96 15.08
C PHE A 112 -2.59 12.05 14.46
N ALA A 113 -3.37 11.77 13.41
CA ALA A 113 -4.17 12.78 12.74
C ALA A 113 -5.34 13.27 13.59
N THR A 114 -5.57 14.58 13.57
CA THR A 114 -6.80 15.21 14.07
C THR A 114 -8.01 14.76 13.26
N PRO A 115 -9.26 14.90 13.76
CA PRO A 115 -10.45 14.56 13.00
C PRO A 115 -10.52 15.24 11.61
N ALA A 116 -10.13 16.50 11.52
CA ALA A 116 -10.08 17.23 10.25
C ALA A 116 -9.05 16.63 9.28
N GLN A 117 -7.86 16.27 9.77
CA GLN A 117 -6.81 15.62 8.97
C GLN A 117 -7.21 14.20 8.53
N ARG A 118 -7.91 13.45 9.40
CA ARG A 118 -8.46 12.14 9.03
C ARG A 118 -9.42 12.26 7.86
N THR A 119 -10.34 13.19 7.90
CA THR A 119 -11.30 13.43 6.81
C THR A 119 -10.61 13.90 5.54
N ALA A 120 -9.65 14.83 5.66
CA ALA A 120 -9.00 15.43 4.49
C ALA A 120 -8.00 14.50 3.80
N TRP A 121 -7.29 13.65 4.57
CA TRP A 121 -6.14 12.90 4.06
C TRP A 121 -6.23 11.39 4.31
N LEU A 122 -6.51 10.95 5.56
CA LEU A 122 -6.50 9.54 5.88
C LEU A 122 -7.58 8.76 5.14
N THR A 123 -8.82 9.23 5.19
CA THR A 123 -9.95 8.56 4.53
C THR A 123 -9.73 8.41 3.02
N PRO A 124 -9.34 9.47 2.27
CA PRO A 124 -9.03 9.32 0.85
C PRO A 124 -7.87 8.37 0.55
N LEU A 125 -6.84 8.31 1.41
CA LEU A 125 -5.73 7.37 1.28
C LEU A 125 -6.18 5.92 1.52
N LEU A 126 -6.95 5.66 2.59
CA LEU A 126 -7.51 4.33 2.87
C LEU A 126 -8.43 3.83 1.76
N GLU A 127 -9.16 4.74 1.11
CA GLU A 127 -10.01 4.44 -0.03
C GLU A 127 -9.24 4.36 -1.37
N GLY A 128 -7.96 4.65 -1.39
CA GLY A 128 -7.14 4.63 -2.60
C GLY A 128 -7.48 5.72 -3.62
N ARG A 129 -8.20 6.78 -3.20
CA ARG A 129 -8.56 7.95 -4.02
C ARG A 129 -7.46 9.02 -4.03
N MET A 130 -6.51 8.92 -3.13
CA MET A 130 -5.36 9.81 -2.98
C MET A 130 -4.07 9.00 -2.94
N ARG A 131 -2.99 9.61 -3.40
CA ARG A 131 -1.61 9.14 -3.27
C ARG A 131 -0.83 10.11 -2.41
N SER A 132 0.21 9.63 -1.78
CA SER A 132 1.10 10.44 -0.96
C SER A 132 2.57 10.29 -1.39
N ALA A 133 3.44 11.12 -0.85
CA ALA A 133 4.87 11.06 -1.10
C ALA A 133 5.65 11.48 0.15
N PHE A 134 6.91 11.08 0.22
CA PHE A 134 7.90 11.62 1.15
C PHE A 134 8.78 12.64 0.44
N ALA A 135 8.82 13.87 0.96
CA ALA A 135 9.78 14.88 0.54
C ALA A 135 11.03 14.78 1.43
N MET A 136 11.87 13.78 1.17
CA MET A 136 12.98 13.40 2.04
C MET A 136 14.35 13.78 1.47
N SER A 137 14.44 14.14 0.20
CA SER A 137 15.71 14.43 -0.47
C SER A 137 15.90 15.94 -0.63
N GLU A 138 17.10 16.40 -0.40
CA GLU A 138 17.55 17.79 -0.60
C GLU A 138 18.74 17.82 -1.55
N PRO A 139 18.91 18.88 -2.40
CA PRO A 139 19.96 18.94 -3.39
C PRO A 139 21.37 18.93 -2.81
N ASP A 140 21.56 19.57 -1.65
CA ASP A 140 22.88 19.90 -1.11
C ASP A 140 23.33 18.98 0.03
N VAL A 141 22.52 17.99 0.41
CA VAL A 141 22.83 17.08 1.53
C VAL A 141 22.61 15.61 1.17
N ALA A 142 23.36 14.73 1.81
CA ALA A 142 23.18 13.28 1.70
C ALA A 142 21.92 12.85 2.48
N SER A 143 20.77 12.84 1.80
CA SER A 143 19.44 12.67 2.42
C SER A 143 19.14 11.23 2.87
N SER A 144 20.01 10.25 2.61
CA SER A 144 19.88 8.89 3.15
C SER A 144 20.01 8.85 4.68
N ASP A 145 20.73 9.84 5.24
CA ASP A 145 20.74 10.11 6.67
C ASP A 145 19.82 11.32 6.96
N PRO A 146 18.62 11.11 7.55
CA PRO A 146 17.68 12.19 7.81
C PRO A 146 18.17 13.22 8.82
N THR A 147 19.25 12.95 9.57
CA THR A 147 19.87 13.92 10.48
C THR A 147 20.59 15.05 9.74
N ASN A 148 20.88 14.87 8.44
CA ASN A 148 21.49 15.89 7.59
C ASN A 148 20.50 16.87 6.98
N LEU A 149 19.19 16.65 7.11
CA LEU A 149 18.17 17.52 6.54
C LEU A 149 18.21 18.93 7.12
N GLN A 150 18.20 19.93 6.25
CA GLN A 150 18.26 21.36 6.59
C GLN A 150 16.93 22.09 6.39
N THR A 151 15.97 21.43 5.75
CA THR A 151 14.62 22.00 5.54
C THR A 151 13.96 22.33 6.86
N THR A 152 13.44 23.54 6.97
CA THR A 152 12.75 24.04 8.15
C THR A 152 11.28 24.30 7.85
N VAL A 153 10.40 24.01 8.85
CA VAL A 153 8.98 24.35 8.79
C VAL A 153 8.72 25.50 9.78
N ARG A 154 8.19 26.61 9.27
CA ARG A 154 7.81 27.78 10.08
C ARG A 154 6.29 27.92 10.07
N ARG A 155 5.71 28.26 11.23
CA ARG A 155 4.29 28.64 11.36
C ARG A 155 4.11 30.12 11.05
#